data_4097761d988bb15c5e7d9014f6f56146
#
_entry.id   4097761d988bb15c5e7d9014f6f56146
#
_cell.length_a   1.000
_cell.length_b   1.000
_cell.length_c   1.000
_cell.angle_alpha   90.00
_cell.angle_beta   90.00
_cell.angle_gamma   90.00
#
_symmetry.space_group_name_H-M   'P 1'
#
loop_
_entity.id
_entity.type
_entity.pdbx_description
1 polymer ?
#
loop_
_entity_poly.entity_id
_entity_poly.type
_entity_poly.pdbx_seq_one_letter_code
_entity_poly.pdbx_strand_id
1 'polypeptide(L)'
;MLYWLLYQKLHTYYRPLRLFSYLTFRTAFAGLTALAIALALGPWLIRRLKAFEVGQYIREDGPKSHHSKAGTPTMGGLLINIAIIVPTLLWADLSNPFIWIAMLSLVSFGAIGFVDDFAKLRRQRNLGLTSRQKLLAQSLAAGIIAIILVGLNYRGRYSTRLVVPFFKRFQPNLAFNSLIPHHGLYLIAFLPFILFVILVIVGSSNAVNLTDGLDGLAIGCTIIAAGALTALTYISGHAVFAAYLEIEHMPQVGELTIFGGAIVGASIGFLWYNAHPAEIFMGDVGSLALGGALGTVAVLIKQELLLPFVGGIFVIEAVSVMLQVGSYKLRRKRIFKMAPLHHHFEHLGWSESKIITRFWIVAGVCALFALTTLKLR
;
A
#
# COMPACT_ATOMS: atom_id res chain seq x y z
N MET A 1 -16.11 -4.87 -14.62
CA MET A 1 -16.87 -5.77 -15.54
C MET A 1 -18.31 -5.98 -15.06
N LEU A 2 -18.56 -6.48 -13.86
CA LEU A 2 -19.93 -6.65 -13.32
C LEU A 2 -20.66 -5.31 -13.17
N TYR A 3 -19.96 -4.25 -12.76
CA TYR A 3 -20.50 -2.91 -12.72
C TYR A 3 -21.10 -2.48 -14.07
N TRP A 4 -20.33 -2.68 -15.15
CA TRP A 4 -20.79 -2.35 -16.50
C TRP A 4 -22.03 -3.20 -16.90
N LEU A 5 -21.98 -4.50 -16.62
CA LEU A 5 -23.06 -5.42 -16.98
C LEU A 5 -24.33 -5.11 -16.15
N LEU A 6 -24.20 -5.08 -14.82
CA LEU A 6 -25.34 -4.98 -13.90
C LEU A 6 -25.95 -3.58 -13.92
N TYR A 7 -25.09 -2.54 -13.86
CA TYR A 7 -25.58 -1.17 -13.82
C TYR A 7 -25.74 -0.55 -15.22
N GLN A 8 -24.73 -0.55 -16.08
CA GLN A 8 -24.84 0.17 -17.35
C GLN A 8 -25.74 -0.53 -18.36
N LYS A 9 -25.92 -1.85 -18.30
CA LYS A 9 -26.75 -2.59 -19.28
C LYS A 9 -28.08 -3.09 -18.70
N LEU A 10 -28.07 -3.75 -17.53
CA LEU A 10 -29.23 -4.48 -17.03
C LEU A 10 -30.15 -3.68 -16.10
N HIS A 11 -29.71 -2.56 -15.51
CA HIS A 11 -30.56 -1.79 -14.58
C HIS A 11 -31.83 -1.22 -15.21
N THR A 12 -31.85 -1.02 -16.54
CA THR A 12 -33.04 -0.56 -17.27
C THR A 12 -34.14 -1.62 -17.30
N TYR A 13 -33.75 -2.90 -17.26
CA TYR A 13 -34.69 -4.04 -17.24
C TYR A 13 -35.07 -4.46 -15.82
N TYR A 14 -34.16 -4.28 -14.84
CA TYR A 14 -34.38 -4.70 -13.46
C TYR A 14 -33.89 -3.63 -12.49
N ARG A 15 -34.85 -2.81 -11.98
CA ARG A 15 -34.59 -1.63 -11.15
C ARG A 15 -33.68 -1.86 -9.92
N PRO A 16 -33.77 -2.98 -9.16
CA PRO A 16 -32.87 -3.23 -8.03
C PRO A 16 -31.38 -3.18 -8.37
N LEU A 17 -30.99 -3.43 -9.61
CA LEU A 17 -29.59 -3.33 -10.03
C LEU A 17 -29.03 -1.90 -10.00
N ARG A 18 -29.90 -0.89 -9.80
CA ARG A 18 -29.49 0.50 -9.56
C ARG A 18 -28.62 0.63 -8.30
N LEU A 19 -28.69 -0.30 -7.35
CA LEU A 19 -27.82 -0.33 -6.17
C LEU A 19 -26.33 -0.34 -6.54
N PHE A 20 -25.97 -0.93 -7.67
CA PHE A 20 -24.58 -0.93 -8.16
C PHE A 20 -24.08 0.42 -8.69
N SER A 21 -24.94 1.47 -8.73
CA SER A 21 -24.49 2.85 -8.97
C SER A 21 -23.77 3.45 -7.76
N TYR A 22 -24.10 2.99 -6.55
CA TYR A 22 -23.56 3.55 -5.31
C TYR A 22 -22.14 3.05 -5.05
N LEU A 23 -21.20 3.98 -4.88
CA LEU A 23 -19.80 3.69 -4.56
C LEU A 23 -19.66 2.86 -3.28
N THR A 24 -20.39 3.23 -2.22
CA THR A 24 -20.36 2.53 -0.94
C THR A 24 -20.77 1.06 -1.06
N PHE A 25 -21.83 0.79 -1.84
CA PHE A 25 -22.30 -0.55 -2.11
C PHE A 25 -21.23 -1.38 -2.85
N ARG A 26 -20.67 -0.84 -3.94
CA ARG A 26 -19.61 -1.52 -4.70
C ARG A 26 -18.32 -1.71 -3.89
N THR A 27 -17.98 -0.73 -3.04
CA THR A 27 -16.82 -0.84 -2.14
C THR A 27 -16.99 -1.99 -1.15
N ALA A 28 -18.16 -2.11 -0.53
CA ALA A 28 -18.47 -3.22 0.38
C ALA A 28 -18.42 -4.56 -0.35
N PHE A 29 -19.03 -4.66 -1.54
CA PHE A 29 -18.99 -5.88 -2.35
C PHE A 29 -17.58 -6.22 -2.82
N ALA A 30 -16.75 -5.24 -3.17
CA ALA A 30 -15.35 -5.48 -3.51
C ALA A 30 -14.58 -6.06 -2.32
N GLY A 31 -14.77 -5.50 -1.12
CA GLY A 31 -14.16 -6.02 0.11
C GLY A 31 -14.62 -7.43 0.44
N LEU A 32 -15.93 -7.71 0.40
CA LEU A 32 -16.47 -9.04 0.65
C LEU A 32 -16.02 -10.06 -0.39
N THR A 33 -15.97 -9.68 -1.67
CA THR A 33 -15.45 -10.54 -2.73
C THR A 33 -13.97 -10.83 -2.54
N ALA A 34 -13.17 -9.82 -2.17
CA ALA A 34 -11.75 -9.98 -1.88
C ALA A 34 -11.51 -10.92 -0.70
N LEU A 35 -12.26 -10.73 0.38
CA LEU A 35 -12.25 -11.60 1.57
C LEU A 35 -12.60 -13.05 1.18
N ALA A 36 -13.69 -13.25 0.44
CA ALA A 36 -14.13 -14.57 0.01
C ALA A 36 -13.07 -15.27 -0.88
N ILE A 37 -12.46 -14.54 -1.81
CA ILE A 37 -11.38 -15.07 -2.66
C ILE A 37 -10.18 -15.48 -1.80
N ALA A 38 -9.76 -14.63 -0.86
CA ALA A 38 -8.62 -14.93 0.02
C ALA A 38 -8.89 -16.18 0.87
N LEU A 39 -10.08 -16.28 1.49
CA LEU A 39 -10.45 -17.44 2.30
C LEU A 39 -10.60 -18.72 1.46
N ALA A 40 -11.16 -18.65 0.26
CA ALA A 40 -11.36 -19.83 -0.59
C ALA A 40 -10.06 -20.33 -1.22
N LEU A 41 -9.20 -19.42 -1.70
CA LEU A 41 -7.95 -19.80 -2.36
C LEU A 41 -6.80 -20.05 -1.37
N GLY A 42 -6.86 -19.49 -0.16
CA GLY A 42 -5.81 -19.60 0.86
C GLY A 42 -5.34 -21.03 1.10
N PRO A 43 -6.23 -21.99 1.46
CA PRO A 43 -5.82 -23.37 1.77
C PRO A 43 -5.19 -24.09 0.55
N TRP A 44 -5.66 -23.78 -0.66
CA TRP A 44 -5.10 -24.34 -1.88
C TRP A 44 -3.69 -23.80 -2.11
N LEU A 45 -3.50 -22.46 -2.00
CA LEU A 45 -2.20 -21.83 -2.21
C LEU A 45 -1.18 -22.30 -1.16
N ILE A 46 -1.56 -22.35 0.13
CA ILE A 46 -0.69 -22.81 1.22
C ILE A 46 -0.20 -24.24 0.93
N ARG A 47 -1.10 -25.15 0.54
CA ARG A 47 -0.71 -26.53 0.17
C ARG A 47 0.26 -26.55 -1.03
N ARG A 48 0.02 -25.72 -2.05
CA ARG A 48 0.89 -25.66 -3.23
C ARG A 48 2.28 -25.11 -2.89
N LEU A 49 2.33 -24.03 -2.12
CA LEU A 49 3.61 -23.45 -1.71
C LEU A 49 4.43 -24.40 -0.81
N LYS A 50 3.77 -25.11 0.09
CA LYS A 50 4.40 -26.18 0.90
C LYS A 50 4.97 -27.31 0.02
N ALA A 51 4.20 -27.75 -0.99
CA ALA A 51 4.62 -28.81 -1.90
C ALA A 51 5.84 -28.43 -2.79
N PHE A 52 6.02 -27.14 -3.06
CA PHE A 52 7.19 -26.61 -3.78
C PHE A 52 8.38 -26.31 -2.86
N GLU A 53 8.32 -26.71 -1.59
CA GLU A 53 9.34 -26.40 -0.56
C GLU A 53 9.68 -24.89 -0.48
N VAL A 54 8.69 -24.04 -0.74
CA VAL A 54 8.80 -22.59 -0.69
C VAL A 54 8.83 -22.12 0.77
N GLY A 55 9.76 -22.66 1.55
CA GLY A 55 9.95 -22.29 2.95
C GLY A 55 10.90 -21.11 3.11
N GLN A 56 10.69 -20.32 4.15
CA GLN A 56 11.58 -19.22 4.47
C GLN A 56 12.89 -19.74 5.05
N TYR A 57 14.03 -19.34 4.47
CA TYR A 57 15.34 -19.54 5.08
C TYR A 57 15.54 -18.52 6.21
N ILE A 58 15.62 -19.02 7.45
CA ILE A 58 15.78 -18.19 8.65
C ILE A 58 17.23 -17.70 8.73
N ARG A 59 17.44 -16.43 9.08
CA ARG A 59 18.76 -15.88 9.33
C ARG A 59 19.29 -16.44 10.64
N GLU A 60 20.55 -16.90 10.65
CA GLU A 60 21.22 -17.44 11.86
C GLU A 60 21.34 -16.40 12.98
N ASP A 61 21.42 -15.11 12.64
CA ASP A 61 21.51 -13.98 13.59
C ASP A 61 20.14 -13.50 14.14
N GLY A 62 19.03 -14.18 13.82
CA GLY A 62 17.68 -13.80 14.24
C GLY A 62 17.33 -14.24 15.67
N PRO A 63 16.25 -13.70 16.27
CA PRO A 63 15.73 -14.15 17.57
C PRO A 63 15.43 -15.66 17.56
N LYS A 64 15.69 -16.35 18.68
CA LYS A 64 15.47 -17.81 18.81
C LYS A 64 14.01 -18.23 18.54
N SER A 65 13.05 -17.34 18.76
CA SER A 65 11.63 -17.52 18.45
C SER A 65 11.35 -17.78 16.97
N HIS A 66 12.22 -17.32 16.07
CA HIS A 66 12.07 -17.52 14.63
C HIS A 66 12.42 -18.96 14.17
N HIS A 67 13.19 -19.73 14.95
CA HIS A 67 13.51 -21.10 14.58
C HIS A 67 12.29 -22.04 14.57
N SER A 68 11.26 -21.76 15.37
CA SER A 68 9.99 -22.51 15.36
C SER A 68 9.15 -22.28 14.10
N LYS A 69 9.45 -21.23 13.32
CA LYS A 69 8.75 -20.86 12.08
C LYS A 69 9.35 -21.50 10.82
N ALA A 70 10.38 -22.36 10.99
CA ALA A 70 10.97 -23.11 9.87
C ALA A 70 9.91 -24.00 9.21
N GLY A 71 9.79 -23.90 7.88
CA GLY A 71 8.80 -24.67 7.10
C GLY A 71 7.48 -23.93 6.82
N THR A 72 7.23 -22.74 7.40
CA THR A 72 6.12 -21.90 7.00
C THR A 72 6.38 -21.34 5.59
N PRO A 73 5.46 -21.53 4.61
CA PRO A 73 5.66 -21.05 3.25
C PRO A 73 5.63 -19.51 3.19
N THR A 74 6.44 -18.96 2.31
CA THR A 74 6.46 -17.54 1.95
C THR A 74 5.74 -17.29 0.61
N MET A 75 5.73 -16.05 0.10
CA MET A 75 5.05 -15.61 -1.13
C MET A 75 3.51 -15.59 -1.02
N GLY A 76 2.96 -15.49 0.18
CA GLY A 76 1.52 -15.30 0.40
C GLY A 76 0.94 -14.03 -0.23
N GLY A 77 1.81 -13.07 -0.58
CA GLY A 77 1.43 -11.88 -1.34
C GLY A 77 0.78 -12.17 -2.69
N LEU A 78 0.98 -13.35 -3.28
CA LEU A 78 0.25 -13.77 -4.48
C LEU A 78 -1.26 -13.85 -4.21
N LEU A 79 -1.66 -14.40 -3.05
CA LEU A 79 -3.06 -14.46 -2.64
C LEU A 79 -3.65 -13.06 -2.50
N ILE A 80 -2.90 -12.16 -1.84
CA ILE A 80 -3.32 -10.77 -1.63
C ILE A 80 -3.54 -10.07 -2.97
N ASN A 81 -2.57 -10.16 -3.89
CA ASN A 81 -2.64 -9.50 -5.19
C ASN A 81 -3.83 -10.01 -6.02
N ILE A 82 -4.07 -11.33 -6.09
CA ILE A 82 -5.22 -11.90 -6.79
C ILE A 82 -6.53 -11.43 -6.14
N ALA A 83 -6.59 -11.46 -4.80
CA ALA A 83 -7.76 -11.05 -4.04
C ALA A 83 -8.07 -9.54 -4.13
N ILE A 84 -7.11 -8.70 -4.54
CA ILE A 84 -7.33 -7.27 -4.83
C ILE A 84 -7.71 -7.07 -6.30
N ILE A 85 -6.96 -7.68 -7.22
CA ILE A 85 -7.13 -7.45 -8.66
C ILE A 85 -8.51 -7.91 -9.13
N VAL A 86 -8.92 -9.12 -8.78
CA VAL A 86 -10.18 -9.70 -9.27
C VAL A 86 -11.39 -8.86 -8.86
N PRO A 87 -11.61 -8.51 -7.57
CA PRO A 87 -12.75 -7.66 -7.20
C PRO A 87 -12.68 -6.27 -7.80
N THR A 88 -11.49 -5.68 -7.93
CA THR A 88 -11.34 -4.37 -8.57
C THR A 88 -11.81 -4.42 -10.02
N LEU A 89 -11.41 -5.44 -10.80
CA LEU A 89 -11.87 -5.64 -12.18
C LEU A 89 -13.38 -5.91 -12.27
N LEU A 90 -13.96 -6.59 -11.30
CA LEU A 90 -15.38 -6.88 -11.27
C LEU A 90 -16.23 -5.65 -10.96
N TRP A 91 -15.87 -4.89 -9.93
CA TRP A 91 -16.74 -3.89 -9.33
C TRP A 91 -16.40 -2.44 -9.66
N ALA A 92 -15.15 -2.11 -10.07
CA ALA A 92 -14.77 -0.75 -10.43
C ALA A 92 -15.26 -0.37 -11.84
N ASP A 93 -15.39 0.93 -12.05
CA ASP A 93 -15.54 1.50 -13.38
C ASP A 93 -14.18 1.51 -14.09
N LEU A 94 -14.02 0.59 -15.03
CA LEU A 94 -12.78 0.42 -15.78
C LEU A 94 -12.51 1.52 -16.80
N SER A 95 -13.45 2.45 -17.02
CA SER A 95 -13.20 3.65 -17.82
C SER A 95 -12.39 4.70 -17.07
N ASN A 96 -12.27 4.56 -15.74
CA ASN A 96 -11.54 5.48 -14.90
C ASN A 96 -10.01 5.18 -14.92
N PRO A 97 -9.15 6.11 -15.38
CA PRO A 97 -7.71 5.90 -15.47
C PRO A 97 -7.02 5.70 -14.11
N PHE A 98 -7.56 6.25 -13.01
CA PHE A 98 -6.97 6.11 -11.69
C PHE A 98 -6.98 4.67 -11.18
N ILE A 99 -8.01 3.88 -11.55
CA ILE A 99 -8.07 2.45 -11.24
C ILE A 99 -6.90 1.71 -11.89
N TRP A 100 -6.62 2.00 -13.16
CA TRP A 100 -5.50 1.36 -13.86
C TRP A 100 -4.14 1.77 -13.32
N ILE A 101 -3.98 3.03 -12.87
CA ILE A 101 -2.74 3.49 -12.22
C ILE A 101 -2.53 2.77 -10.89
N ALA A 102 -3.58 2.64 -10.06
CA ALA A 102 -3.50 1.92 -8.79
C ALA A 102 -3.19 0.42 -9.01
N MET A 103 -3.82 -0.21 -10.00
CA MET A 103 -3.54 -1.60 -10.37
C MET A 103 -2.13 -1.78 -10.96
N LEU A 104 -1.67 -0.84 -11.78
CA LEU A 104 -0.30 -0.84 -12.31
C LEU A 104 0.72 -0.81 -11.18
N SER A 105 0.51 0.01 -10.16
CA SER A 105 1.35 0.04 -8.96
C SER A 105 1.34 -1.33 -8.25
N LEU A 106 0.16 -1.84 -7.91
CA LEU A 106 0.03 -3.13 -7.22
C LEU A 106 0.77 -4.25 -7.96
N VAL A 107 0.54 -4.36 -9.29
CA VAL A 107 1.11 -5.43 -10.12
C VAL A 107 2.62 -5.25 -10.29
N SER A 108 3.10 -4.03 -10.58
CA SER A 108 4.53 -3.80 -10.82
C SER A 108 5.36 -4.01 -9.54
N PHE A 109 4.91 -3.49 -8.40
CA PHE A 109 5.60 -3.71 -7.13
C PHE A 109 5.48 -5.16 -6.64
N GLY A 110 4.33 -5.81 -6.88
CA GLY A 110 4.15 -7.24 -6.66
C GLY A 110 5.06 -8.11 -7.52
N ALA A 111 5.26 -7.75 -8.79
CA ALA A 111 6.19 -8.44 -9.69
C ALA A 111 7.65 -8.28 -9.24
N ILE A 112 8.06 -7.08 -8.77
CA ILE A 112 9.39 -6.86 -8.21
C ILE A 112 9.60 -7.76 -6.98
N GLY A 113 8.62 -7.81 -6.08
CA GLY A 113 8.66 -8.70 -4.91
C GLY A 113 8.70 -10.18 -5.30
N PHE A 114 7.92 -10.56 -6.32
CA PHE A 114 7.94 -11.94 -6.83
C PHE A 114 9.31 -12.35 -7.35
N VAL A 115 9.96 -11.49 -8.14
CA VAL A 115 11.31 -11.77 -8.64
C VAL A 115 12.31 -11.87 -7.49
N ASP A 116 12.18 -11.02 -6.46
CA ASP A 116 13.04 -11.07 -5.27
C ASP A 116 12.87 -12.39 -4.49
N ASP A 117 11.63 -12.73 -4.15
CA ASP A 117 11.32 -13.95 -3.40
C ASP A 117 11.66 -15.22 -4.21
N PHE A 118 11.35 -15.23 -5.51
CA PHE A 118 11.71 -16.34 -6.39
C PHE A 118 13.24 -16.53 -6.53
N ALA A 119 14.00 -15.42 -6.58
CA ALA A 119 15.47 -15.48 -6.61
C ALA A 119 16.05 -16.06 -5.31
N LYS A 120 15.45 -15.74 -4.15
CA LYS A 120 15.83 -16.33 -2.85
C LYS A 120 15.62 -17.85 -2.85
N LEU A 121 14.45 -18.30 -3.34
CA LEU A 121 14.10 -19.71 -3.42
C LEU A 121 15.06 -20.48 -4.35
N ARG A 122 15.24 -19.99 -5.59
CA ARG A 122 16.08 -20.66 -6.58
C ARG A 122 17.55 -20.80 -6.14
N ARG A 123 18.04 -19.81 -5.39
CA ARG A 123 19.44 -19.80 -4.90
C ARG A 123 19.62 -20.51 -3.55
N GLN A 124 18.55 -20.95 -2.92
CA GLN A 124 18.52 -21.53 -1.56
C GLN A 124 19.30 -20.67 -0.55
N ARG A 125 19.20 -19.34 -0.68
CA ARG A 125 19.92 -18.37 0.15
C ARG A 125 18.98 -17.20 0.47
N ASN A 126 19.25 -16.52 1.59
CA ASN A 126 18.54 -15.29 1.99
C ASN A 126 18.80 -14.08 1.07
N LEU A 127 19.57 -14.23 -0.01
CA LEU A 127 19.97 -13.16 -0.92
C LEU A 127 19.15 -13.23 -2.22
N GLY A 128 18.12 -12.38 -2.32
CA GLY A 128 17.34 -12.13 -3.53
C GLY A 128 18.02 -11.14 -4.49
N LEU A 129 17.28 -10.12 -4.89
CA LEU A 129 17.83 -8.98 -5.63
C LEU A 129 18.76 -8.16 -4.74
N THR A 130 19.81 -7.56 -5.32
CA THR A 130 20.59 -6.58 -4.58
C THR A 130 19.75 -5.36 -4.24
N SER A 131 20.04 -4.68 -3.12
CA SER A 131 19.31 -3.48 -2.70
C SER A 131 19.27 -2.41 -3.80
N ARG A 132 20.35 -2.29 -4.59
CA ARG A 132 20.40 -1.35 -5.73
C ARG A 132 19.47 -1.76 -6.86
N GLN A 133 19.44 -3.04 -7.23
CA GLN A 133 18.52 -3.55 -8.27
C GLN A 133 17.07 -3.39 -7.86
N LYS A 134 16.74 -3.71 -6.60
CA LYS A 134 15.40 -3.57 -6.05
C LYS A 134 14.96 -2.10 -6.07
N LEU A 135 15.80 -1.20 -5.56
CA LEU A 135 15.51 0.23 -5.53
C LEU A 135 15.37 0.83 -6.95
N LEU A 136 16.22 0.42 -7.90
CA LEU A 136 16.13 0.86 -9.28
C LEU A 136 14.82 0.41 -9.94
N ALA A 137 14.44 -0.87 -9.79
CA ALA A 137 13.20 -1.39 -10.34
C ALA A 137 11.96 -0.67 -9.76
N GLN A 138 11.93 -0.45 -8.44
CA GLN A 138 10.88 0.31 -7.77
C GLN A 138 10.83 1.76 -8.27
N SER A 139 11.99 2.43 -8.42
CA SER A 139 12.07 3.80 -8.90
C SER A 139 11.61 3.93 -10.35
N LEU A 140 11.93 2.95 -11.20
CA LEU A 140 11.45 2.90 -12.59
C LEU A 140 9.92 2.72 -12.63
N ALA A 141 9.36 1.79 -11.85
CA ALA A 141 7.91 1.59 -11.77
C ALA A 141 7.19 2.85 -11.28
N ALA A 142 7.66 3.47 -10.19
CA ALA A 142 7.11 4.72 -9.67
C ALA A 142 7.30 5.89 -10.65
N GLY A 143 8.41 5.94 -11.37
CA GLY A 143 8.70 6.93 -12.40
C GLY A 143 7.72 6.86 -13.57
N ILE A 144 7.37 5.65 -14.02
CA ILE A 144 6.33 5.43 -15.05
C ILE A 144 4.99 5.98 -14.55
N ILE A 145 4.61 5.69 -13.31
CA ILE A 145 3.38 6.22 -12.70
C ILE A 145 3.42 7.75 -12.68
N ALA A 146 4.53 8.36 -12.26
CA ALA A 146 4.69 9.80 -12.21
C ALA A 146 4.57 10.44 -13.62
N ILE A 147 5.14 9.83 -14.65
CA ILE A 147 5.02 10.29 -16.04
C ILE A 147 3.57 10.21 -16.53
N ILE A 148 2.84 9.13 -16.19
CA ILE A 148 1.40 9.03 -16.51
C ILE A 148 0.63 10.17 -15.84
N LEU A 149 0.94 10.51 -14.58
CA LEU A 149 0.31 11.62 -13.85
C LEU A 149 0.63 12.98 -14.48
N VAL A 150 1.86 13.20 -14.97
CA VAL A 150 2.22 14.38 -15.76
C VAL A 150 1.39 14.48 -17.03
N GLY A 151 1.17 13.35 -17.73
CA GLY A 151 0.29 13.30 -18.90
C GLY A 151 -1.17 13.60 -18.58
N LEU A 152 -1.67 13.16 -17.40
CA LEU A 152 -3.01 13.53 -16.93
C LEU A 152 -3.09 15.00 -16.50
N ASN A 153 -2.02 15.55 -15.94
CA ASN A 153 -1.95 16.98 -15.61
C ASN A 153 -2.03 17.83 -16.90
N TYR A 154 -1.31 17.45 -17.96
CA TYR A 154 -1.38 18.14 -19.26
C TYR A 154 -2.81 18.16 -19.82
N ARG A 155 -3.59 17.10 -19.58
CA ARG A 155 -4.99 17.00 -19.98
C ARG A 155 -5.98 17.68 -19.01
N GLY A 156 -5.49 18.37 -17.97
CA GLY A 156 -6.31 19.00 -16.94
C GLY A 156 -7.07 18.04 -16.03
N ARG A 157 -6.69 16.74 -15.99
CA ARG A 157 -7.36 15.70 -15.19
C ARG A 157 -6.67 15.41 -13.87
N TYR A 158 -5.51 15.99 -13.61
CA TYR A 158 -4.75 15.82 -12.38
C TYR A 158 -3.98 17.09 -12.04
N SER A 159 -3.79 17.38 -10.74
CA SER A 159 -3.04 18.57 -10.27
C SER A 159 -1.69 18.16 -9.67
N THR A 160 -0.64 18.95 -9.94
CA THR A 160 0.70 18.78 -9.35
C THR A 160 0.91 19.60 -8.08
N ARG A 161 -0.13 20.32 -7.62
CA ARG A 161 -0.09 21.06 -6.35
C ARG A 161 -0.11 20.09 -5.19
N LEU A 162 0.68 20.37 -4.15
CA LEU A 162 0.64 19.63 -2.90
C LEU A 162 -0.44 20.17 -1.98
N VAL A 163 -1.20 19.28 -1.36
CA VAL A 163 -2.10 19.64 -0.27
C VAL A 163 -1.33 19.47 1.04
N VAL A 164 -1.05 20.62 1.71
CA VAL A 164 -0.30 20.60 2.97
C VAL A 164 -1.30 20.49 4.13
N PRO A 165 -1.22 19.43 4.97
CA PRO A 165 -2.06 19.29 6.16
C PRO A 165 -1.94 20.55 7.04
N PHE A 166 -3.05 20.97 7.66
CA PHE A 166 -3.17 22.15 8.52
C PHE A 166 -3.07 23.52 7.82
N PHE A 167 -2.63 23.61 6.57
CA PHE A 167 -2.42 24.87 5.85
C PHE A 167 -3.25 24.96 4.56
N LYS A 168 -4.53 25.32 4.66
CA LYS A 168 -5.48 25.40 3.52
C LYS A 168 -4.97 26.23 2.33
N ARG A 169 -4.36 27.36 2.62
CA ARG A 169 -3.94 28.34 1.59
C ARG A 169 -2.55 28.05 0.99
N PHE A 170 -1.76 27.22 1.66
CA PHE A 170 -0.42 26.90 1.22
C PHE A 170 -0.41 25.61 0.41
N GLN A 171 -0.54 25.74 -0.90
CA GLN A 171 -0.55 24.63 -1.86
C GLN A 171 0.57 24.81 -2.88
N PRO A 172 1.83 24.51 -2.53
CA PRO A 172 2.95 24.67 -3.44
C PRO A 172 2.79 23.78 -4.67
N ASN A 173 3.07 24.34 -5.85
CA ASN A 173 3.11 23.56 -7.08
C ASN A 173 4.52 22.98 -7.27
N LEU A 174 4.61 21.67 -7.43
CA LEU A 174 5.89 20.99 -7.72
C LEU A 174 6.27 21.02 -9.20
N ALA A 175 5.44 21.61 -10.07
CA ALA A 175 5.76 21.79 -11.46
C ALA A 175 6.16 23.25 -11.72
N PHE A 176 7.31 23.47 -12.34
CA PHE A 176 7.83 24.76 -12.74
C PHE A 176 7.51 25.10 -14.21
N ASN A 177 6.37 24.61 -14.71
CA ASN A 177 5.96 24.80 -16.10
C ASN A 177 5.78 26.28 -16.51
N SER A 178 5.52 27.18 -15.56
CA SER A 178 5.49 28.62 -15.81
C SER A 178 6.87 29.22 -16.09
N LEU A 179 7.95 28.58 -15.67
CA LEU A 179 9.33 29.04 -15.85
C LEU A 179 9.99 28.45 -17.10
N ILE A 180 9.44 27.39 -17.69
CA ILE A 180 10.01 26.68 -18.84
C ILE A 180 8.95 26.58 -19.95
N PRO A 181 8.78 27.62 -20.78
CA PRO A 181 7.71 27.66 -21.78
C PRO A 181 7.96 26.82 -23.04
N HIS A 182 9.14 26.21 -23.21
CA HIS A 182 9.50 25.49 -24.42
C HIS A 182 9.11 24.01 -24.40
N HIS A 183 8.39 23.54 -25.42
CA HIS A 183 7.88 22.17 -25.56
C HIS A 183 8.95 21.07 -25.44
N GLY A 184 10.21 21.32 -25.79
CA GLY A 184 11.29 20.34 -25.71
C GLY A 184 11.79 20.01 -24.29
N LEU A 185 11.52 20.87 -23.30
CA LEU A 185 11.99 20.72 -21.92
C LEU A 185 10.85 20.48 -20.91
N TYR A 186 9.66 20.17 -21.42
CA TYR A 186 8.45 20.04 -20.60
C TYR A 186 8.62 19.07 -19.42
N LEU A 187 9.23 17.90 -19.63
CA LEU A 187 9.45 16.93 -18.55
C LEU A 187 10.40 17.44 -17.45
N ILE A 188 11.35 18.31 -17.79
CA ILE A 188 12.28 18.90 -16.81
C ILE A 188 11.52 19.80 -15.84
N ALA A 189 10.51 20.52 -16.31
CA ALA A 189 9.65 21.36 -15.46
C ALA A 189 8.90 20.54 -14.39
N PHE A 190 8.64 19.25 -14.64
CA PHE A 190 7.97 18.35 -13.72
C PHE A 190 8.92 17.47 -12.90
N LEU A 191 10.24 17.62 -13.06
CA LEU A 191 11.23 16.79 -12.36
C LEU A 191 11.03 16.76 -10.83
N PRO A 192 10.79 17.90 -10.14
CA PRO A 192 10.53 17.86 -8.70
C PRO A 192 9.28 17.06 -8.32
N PHE A 193 8.21 17.17 -9.12
CA PHE A 193 7.01 16.38 -8.94
C PHE A 193 7.28 14.86 -9.13
N ILE A 194 8.00 14.51 -10.22
CA ILE A 194 8.37 13.13 -10.53
C ILE A 194 9.19 12.52 -9.38
N LEU A 195 10.23 13.24 -8.92
CA LEU A 195 11.07 12.79 -7.80
C LEU A 195 10.28 12.63 -6.50
N PHE A 196 9.35 13.56 -6.24
CA PHE A 196 8.49 13.48 -5.07
C PHE A 196 7.56 12.27 -5.11
N VAL A 197 6.91 12.01 -6.26
CA VAL A 197 6.05 10.81 -6.43
C VAL A 197 6.86 9.52 -6.26
N ILE A 198 8.06 9.45 -6.83
CA ILE A 198 8.97 8.31 -6.64
C ILE A 198 9.28 8.12 -5.15
N LEU A 199 9.64 9.21 -4.45
CA LEU A 199 9.94 9.18 -3.02
C LEU A 199 8.76 8.62 -2.20
N VAL A 200 7.54 9.11 -2.47
CA VAL A 200 6.33 8.68 -1.75
C VAL A 200 6.04 7.20 -1.99
N ILE A 201 6.00 6.76 -3.26
CA ILE A 201 5.61 5.39 -3.59
C ILE A 201 6.69 4.40 -3.16
N VAL A 202 7.96 4.66 -3.46
CA VAL A 202 9.08 3.78 -3.10
C VAL A 202 9.29 3.79 -1.58
N GLY A 203 9.17 4.96 -0.95
CA GLY A 203 9.24 5.08 0.51
C GLY A 203 8.17 4.27 1.22
N SER A 204 6.91 4.39 0.78
CA SER A 204 5.78 3.62 1.31
C SER A 204 5.97 2.11 1.09
N SER A 205 6.38 1.70 -0.11
CA SER A 205 6.64 0.29 -0.43
C SER A 205 7.68 -0.33 0.48
N ASN A 206 8.82 0.33 0.66
CA ASN A 206 9.89 -0.19 1.53
C ASN A 206 9.53 -0.09 3.03
N ALA A 207 8.75 0.91 3.45
CA ALA A 207 8.31 1.03 4.84
C ALA A 207 7.38 -0.11 5.26
N VAL A 208 6.43 -0.51 4.39
CA VAL A 208 5.59 -1.70 4.62
C VAL A 208 6.44 -2.97 4.64
N ASN A 209 7.39 -3.10 3.71
CA ASN A 209 8.28 -4.26 3.66
C ASN A 209 9.16 -4.39 4.92
N LEU A 210 9.69 -3.29 5.45
CA LEU A 210 10.45 -3.29 6.71
C LEU A 210 9.60 -3.67 7.93
N THR A 211 8.29 -3.44 7.88
CA THR A 211 7.36 -3.77 8.96
C THR A 211 6.94 -5.25 8.94
N ASP A 212 7.15 -5.95 7.81
CA ASP A 212 6.79 -7.37 7.64
C ASP A 212 7.80 -8.33 8.31
N GLY A 213 8.02 -8.14 9.61
CA GLY A 213 8.96 -8.94 10.40
C GLY A 213 8.30 -9.86 11.43
N LEU A 214 7.02 -9.64 11.77
CA LEU A 214 6.25 -10.44 12.72
C LEU A 214 4.91 -10.86 12.11
N ASP A 215 4.39 -12.03 12.55
CA ASP A 215 3.15 -12.63 12.06
C ASP A 215 1.96 -11.68 12.23
N GLY A 216 1.31 -11.28 11.13
CA GLY A 216 0.16 -10.38 11.19
C GLY A 216 0.46 -8.89 11.42
N LEU A 217 1.70 -8.50 11.71
CA LEU A 217 2.03 -7.11 12.03
C LEU A 217 1.78 -6.18 10.84
N ALA A 218 2.45 -6.41 9.72
CA ALA A 218 2.37 -5.55 8.54
C ALA A 218 0.96 -5.56 7.94
N ILE A 219 0.34 -6.75 7.83
CA ILE A 219 -0.99 -6.84 7.22
C ILE A 219 -2.07 -6.19 8.09
N GLY A 220 -1.99 -6.31 9.42
CA GLY A 220 -2.94 -5.65 10.32
C GLY A 220 -2.81 -4.13 10.29
N CYS A 221 -1.58 -3.59 10.29
CA CYS A 221 -1.36 -2.17 10.08
C CYS A 221 -1.84 -1.70 8.69
N THR A 222 -1.71 -2.56 7.66
CA THR A 222 -2.21 -2.28 6.31
C THR A 222 -3.74 -2.18 6.27
N ILE A 223 -4.48 -3.05 6.98
CA ILE A 223 -5.94 -2.97 7.08
C ILE A 223 -6.36 -1.61 7.61
N ILE A 224 -5.71 -1.13 8.67
CA ILE A 224 -6.01 0.15 9.30
C ILE A 224 -5.69 1.32 8.37
N ALA A 225 -4.49 1.32 7.78
CA ALA A 225 -4.06 2.39 6.88
C ALA A 225 -4.89 2.43 5.59
N ALA A 226 -5.17 1.26 4.99
CA ALA A 226 -6.03 1.16 3.80
C ALA A 226 -7.46 1.59 4.10
N GLY A 227 -8.01 1.23 5.26
CA GLY A 227 -9.33 1.68 5.71
C GLY A 227 -9.41 3.21 5.80
N ALA A 228 -8.42 3.85 6.43
CA ALA A 228 -8.34 5.30 6.55
C ALA A 228 -8.18 5.98 5.18
N LEU A 229 -7.30 5.47 4.30
CA LEU A 229 -7.14 5.99 2.93
C LEU A 229 -8.42 5.79 2.11
N THR A 230 -9.15 4.69 2.29
CA THR A 230 -10.43 4.46 1.61
C THR A 230 -11.47 5.48 2.06
N ALA A 231 -11.54 5.79 3.35
CA ALA A 231 -12.41 6.84 3.86
C ALA A 231 -12.04 8.21 3.29
N LEU A 232 -10.76 8.58 3.27
CA LEU A 232 -10.27 9.82 2.66
C LEU A 232 -10.59 9.89 1.16
N THR A 233 -10.45 8.79 0.44
CA THR A 233 -10.78 8.66 -0.98
C THR A 233 -12.28 8.90 -1.22
N TYR A 234 -13.14 8.29 -0.41
CA TYR A 234 -14.58 8.49 -0.48
C TYR A 234 -14.97 9.95 -0.22
N ILE A 235 -14.39 10.54 0.82
CA ILE A 235 -14.64 11.93 1.20
C ILE A 235 -14.21 12.88 0.08
N SER A 236 -13.02 12.70 -0.50
CA SER A 236 -12.51 13.55 -1.59
C SER A 236 -13.31 13.39 -2.88
N GLY A 237 -13.86 12.19 -3.13
CA GLY A 237 -14.71 11.90 -4.29
C GLY A 237 -16.16 12.34 -4.14
N HIS A 238 -16.65 12.68 -2.93
CA HIS A 238 -18.04 12.99 -2.65
C HIS A 238 -18.28 14.50 -2.48
N ALA A 239 -19.06 15.11 -3.38
CA ALA A 239 -19.22 16.56 -3.44
C ALA A 239 -19.65 17.20 -2.10
N VAL A 240 -20.64 16.60 -1.39
CA VAL A 240 -21.15 17.13 -0.12
C VAL A 240 -20.09 17.06 0.98
N PHE A 241 -19.41 15.94 1.13
CA PHE A 241 -18.36 15.79 2.15
C PHE A 241 -17.13 16.65 1.84
N ALA A 242 -16.72 16.71 0.57
CA ALA A 242 -15.62 17.57 0.17
C ALA A 242 -15.92 19.05 0.47
N ALA A 243 -17.13 19.51 0.13
CA ALA A 243 -17.58 20.88 0.44
C ALA A 243 -17.66 21.13 1.96
N TYR A 244 -18.24 20.21 2.74
CA TYR A 244 -18.34 20.35 4.20
C TYR A 244 -16.99 20.43 4.89
N LEU A 245 -16.01 19.65 4.42
CA LEU A 245 -14.65 19.62 4.98
C LEU A 245 -13.70 20.64 4.33
N GLU A 246 -14.21 21.39 3.33
CA GLU A 246 -13.46 22.39 2.59
C GLU A 246 -12.18 21.83 1.94
N ILE A 247 -12.26 20.61 1.43
CA ILE A 247 -11.18 19.96 0.67
C ILE A 247 -11.48 19.97 -0.82
N GLU A 248 -10.46 19.78 -1.65
CA GLU A 248 -10.63 19.71 -3.09
C GLU A 248 -11.54 18.54 -3.48
N HIS A 249 -12.63 18.83 -4.19
CA HIS A 249 -13.53 17.80 -4.71
C HIS A 249 -12.94 17.19 -5.99
N MET A 250 -12.64 15.92 -5.94
CA MET A 250 -12.05 15.14 -7.04
C MET A 250 -12.97 13.96 -7.41
N PRO A 251 -13.99 14.14 -8.25
CA PRO A 251 -14.99 13.08 -8.54
C PRO A 251 -14.36 11.77 -9.03
N GLN A 252 -13.27 11.88 -9.79
CA GLN A 252 -12.61 10.73 -10.40
C GLN A 252 -11.94 9.81 -9.38
N VAL A 253 -11.49 10.33 -8.22
CA VAL A 253 -10.84 9.51 -7.20
C VAL A 253 -11.84 8.65 -6.42
N GLY A 254 -13.14 9.00 -6.45
CA GLY A 254 -14.18 8.22 -5.76
C GLY A 254 -14.16 6.73 -6.11
N GLU A 255 -13.86 6.36 -7.36
CA GLU A 255 -13.74 4.96 -7.77
C GLU A 255 -12.63 4.19 -7.07
N LEU A 256 -11.57 4.87 -6.61
CA LEU A 256 -10.49 4.22 -5.85
C LEU A 256 -10.96 3.65 -4.50
N THR A 257 -12.15 4.05 -4.01
CA THR A 257 -12.74 3.43 -2.80
C THR A 257 -12.96 1.93 -3.01
N ILE A 258 -13.30 1.50 -4.23
CA ILE A 258 -13.51 0.09 -4.57
C ILE A 258 -12.19 -0.67 -4.49
N PHE A 259 -11.12 -0.09 -5.02
CA PHE A 259 -9.77 -0.64 -4.89
C PHE A 259 -9.32 -0.69 -3.42
N GLY A 260 -9.57 0.37 -2.65
CA GLY A 260 -9.29 0.42 -1.22
C GLY A 260 -10.09 -0.63 -0.43
N GLY A 261 -11.39 -0.79 -0.73
CA GLY A 261 -12.22 -1.83 -0.15
C GLY A 261 -11.70 -3.25 -0.46
N ALA A 262 -11.23 -3.47 -1.70
CA ALA A 262 -10.60 -4.73 -2.08
C ALA A 262 -9.29 -4.98 -1.31
N ILE A 263 -8.45 -3.94 -1.09
CA ILE A 263 -7.24 -4.06 -0.24
C ILE A 263 -7.64 -4.48 1.18
N VAL A 264 -8.61 -3.81 1.79
CA VAL A 264 -9.06 -4.12 3.15
C VAL A 264 -9.58 -5.55 3.23
N GLY A 265 -10.46 -5.97 2.31
CA GLY A 265 -11.04 -7.31 2.30
C GLY A 265 -9.99 -8.40 2.07
N ALA A 266 -9.09 -8.22 1.11
CA ALA A 266 -7.98 -9.13 0.85
C ALA A 266 -7.03 -9.25 2.04
N SER A 267 -6.74 -8.11 2.69
CA SER A 267 -5.86 -8.08 3.87
C SER A 267 -6.48 -8.79 5.08
N ILE A 268 -7.79 -8.61 5.32
CA ILE A 268 -8.52 -9.35 6.38
C ILE A 268 -8.49 -10.85 6.08
N GLY A 269 -8.77 -11.25 4.83
CA GLY A 269 -8.75 -12.65 4.44
C GLY A 269 -7.35 -13.28 4.51
N PHE A 270 -6.31 -12.53 4.18
CA PHE A 270 -4.94 -12.98 4.34
C PHE A 270 -4.52 -13.07 5.82
N LEU A 271 -4.94 -12.11 6.66
CA LEU A 271 -4.67 -12.11 8.09
C LEU A 271 -5.22 -13.37 8.78
N TRP A 272 -6.29 -13.97 8.27
CA TRP A 272 -6.81 -15.23 8.78
C TRP A 272 -5.76 -16.35 8.84
N TYR A 273 -4.86 -16.39 7.84
CA TYR A 273 -3.79 -17.38 7.76
C TYR A 273 -2.44 -16.84 8.25
N ASN A 274 -2.28 -15.52 8.32
CA ASN A 274 -1.02 -14.88 8.72
C ASN A 274 -1.03 -14.44 10.19
N ALA A 275 -2.17 -14.54 10.91
CA ALA A 275 -2.23 -14.27 12.35
C ALA A 275 -1.32 -15.24 13.12
N HIS A 276 -0.71 -14.73 14.20
CA HIS A 276 0.23 -15.53 15.00
C HIS A 276 -0.45 -16.75 15.68
N PRO A 277 0.07 -17.99 15.53
CA PRO A 277 1.21 -18.41 14.73
C PRO A 277 0.84 -18.55 13.23
N ALA A 278 1.62 -17.95 12.34
CA ALA A 278 1.29 -17.85 10.93
C ALA A 278 1.39 -19.20 10.18
N GLU A 279 0.40 -19.47 9.32
CA GLU A 279 0.39 -20.61 8.39
C GLU A 279 1.07 -20.26 7.05
N ILE A 280 1.21 -18.97 6.74
CA ILE A 280 1.84 -18.43 5.52
C ILE A 280 2.41 -17.04 5.79
N PHE A 281 3.59 -16.75 5.24
CA PHE A 281 4.19 -15.42 5.25
C PHE A 281 3.87 -14.64 3.98
N MET A 282 3.72 -13.31 4.14
CA MET A 282 3.38 -12.42 3.03
C MET A 282 4.50 -12.34 1.99
N GLY A 283 5.74 -12.20 2.43
CA GLY A 283 6.91 -12.02 1.58
C GLY A 283 6.96 -10.66 0.88
N ASP A 284 8.02 -10.49 0.11
CA ASP A 284 8.24 -9.25 -0.65
C ASP A 284 7.16 -9.03 -1.73
N VAL A 285 6.56 -10.12 -2.24
CA VAL A 285 5.43 -10.07 -3.19
C VAL A 285 4.26 -9.27 -2.65
N GLY A 286 3.91 -9.46 -1.38
CA GLY A 286 2.77 -8.78 -0.76
C GLY A 286 3.14 -7.43 -0.17
N SER A 287 4.22 -7.37 0.61
CA SER A 287 4.60 -6.16 1.34
C SER A 287 4.95 -5.00 0.41
N LEU A 288 5.72 -5.26 -0.68
CA LEU A 288 6.03 -4.23 -1.66
C LEU A 288 4.79 -3.79 -2.46
N ALA A 289 3.94 -4.74 -2.85
CA ALA A 289 2.71 -4.46 -3.58
C ALA A 289 1.76 -3.57 -2.77
N LEU A 290 1.49 -3.94 -1.52
CA LEU A 290 0.60 -3.19 -0.62
C LEU A 290 1.15 -1.80 -0.33
N GLY A 291 2.44 -1.69 0.00
CA GLY A 291 3.06 -0.40 0.27
C GLY A 291 3.10 0.51 -0.97
N GLY A 292 3.41 -0.04 -2.15
CA GLY A 292 3.34 0.68 -3.43
C GLY A 292 1.90 1.14 -3.76
N ALA A 293 0.90 0.28 -3.53
CA ALA A 293 -0.51 0.61 -3.73
C ALA A 293 -0.98 1.73 -2.78
N LEU A 294 -0.66 1.65 -1.48
CA LEU A 294 -1.00 2.69 -0.49
C LEU A 294 -0.37 4.03 -0.86
N GLY A 295 0.94 4.03 -1.21
CA GLY A 295 1.64 5.24 -1.66
C GLY A 295 1.02 5.84 -2.92
N THR A 296 0.65 5.00 -3.88
CA THR A 296 0.01 5.45 -5.13
C THR A 296 -1.39 6.01 -4.87
N VAL A 297 -2.21 5.36 -4.05
CA VAL A 297 -3.53 5.90 -3.68
C VAL A 297 -3.38 7.26 -3.00
N ALA A 298 -2.43 7.42 -2.06
CA ALA A 298 -2.18 8.70 -1.41
C ALA A 298 -1.79 9.81 -2.40
N VAL A 299 -0.96 9.49 -3.39
CA VAL A 299 -0.61 10.42 -4.49
C VAL A 299 -1.84 10.78 -5.31
N LEU A 300 -2.66 9.79 -5.70
CA LEU A 300 -3.84 10.00 -6.53
C LEU A 300 -4.90 10.88 -5.85
N ILE A 301 -5.07 10.77 -4.54
CA ILE A 301 -6.03 11.55 -3.74
C ILE A 301 -5.43 12.81 -3.13
N LYS A 302 -4.19 13.17 -3.49
CA LYS A 302 -3.48 14.36 -2.98
C LYS A 302 -3.31 14.37 -1.45
N GLN A 303 -3.05 13.20 -0.87
CA GLN A 303 -2.81 13.03 0.56
C GLN A 303 -1.40 12.50 0.85
N GLU A 304 -0.45 12.87 0.01
CA GLU A 304 0.95 12.43 0.08
C GLU A 304 1.60 12.80 1.42
N LEU A 305 1.35 14.03 1.90
CA LEU A 305 1.90 14.52 3.17
C LEU A 305 1.12 14.01 4.38
N LEU A 306 -0.09 13.49 4.19
CA LEU A 306 -0.88 12.85 5.25
C LEU A 306 -0.55 11.36 5.38
N LEU A 307 -0.03 10.73 4.33
CA LEU A 307 0.35 9.31 4.34
C LEU A 307 1.29 8.93 5.50
N PRO A 308 2.32 9.72 5.87
CA PRO A 308 3.15 9.43 7.03
C PRO A 308 2.39 9.35 8.35
N PHE A 309 1.29 10.07 8.49
CA PHE A 309 0.43 9.99 9.67
C PHE A 309 -0.50 8.78 9.60
N VAL A 310 -1.16 8.53 8.45
CA VAL A 310 -2.01 7.35 8.24
C VAL A 310 -1.21 6.06 8.42
N GLY A 311 -0.01 6.01 7.86
CA GLY A 311 0.93 4.90 7.95
C GLY A 311 1.97 5.05 9.06
N GLY A 312 1.64 5.68 10.19
CA GLY A 312 2.60 6.08 11.23
C GLY A 312 3.50 4.95 11.72
N ILE A 313 2.96 3.74 11.87
CA ILE A 313 3.77 2.57 12.25
C ILE A 313 4.82 2.25 11.19
N PHE A 314 4.46 2.25 9.90
CA PHE A 314 5.41 1.99 8.82
C PHE A 314 6.54 3.02 8.81
N VAL A 315 6.20 4.29 9.08
CA VAL A 315 7.20 5.37 9.17
C VAL A 315 8.10 5.18 10.39
N ILE A 316 7.55 4.86 11.56
CA ILE A 316 8.32 4.63 12.79
C ILE A 316 9.31 3.47 12.58
N GLU A 317 8.87 2.38 11.96
CA GLU A 317 9.73 1.23 11.64
C GLU A 317 10.86 1.62 10.68
N ALA A 318 10.53 2.29 9.57
CA ALA A 318 11.53 2.72 8.60
C ALA A 318 12.52 3.73 9.19
N VAL A 319 12.04 4.72 9.95
CA VAL A 319 12.87 5.71 10.63
C VAL A 319 13.79 5.05 11.66
N SER A 320 13.31 4.05 12.40
CA SER A 320 14.14 3.31 13.37
C SER A 320 15.35 2.65 12.70
N VAL A 321 15.16 2.09 11.49
CA VAL A 321 16.26 1.51 10.70
C VAL A 321 17.22 2.59 10.22
N MET A 322 16.70 3.71 9.69
CA MET A 322 17.55 4.83 9.24
C MET A 322 18.39 5.40 10.38
N LEU A 323 17.80 5.61 11.56
CA LEU A 323 18.49 6.10 12.75
C LEU A 323 19.55 5.10 13.23
N GLN A 324 19.24 3.81 13.28
CA GLN A 324 20.18 2.76 13.68
C GLN A 324 21.39 2.71 12.74
N VAL A 325 21.14 2.65 11.43
CA VAL A 325 22.22 2.60 10.42
C VAL A 325 23.03 3.89 10.43
N GLY A 326 22.41 5.04 10.51
CA GLY A 326 23.07 6.35 10.59
C GLY A 326 23.97 6.45 11.82
N SER A 327 23.45 6.11 13.00
CA SER A 327 24.22 6.15 14.25
C SER A 327 25.42 5.18 14.20
N TYR A 328 25.20 3.95 13.68
CA TYR A 328 26.27 2.97 13.59
C TYR A 328 27.39 3.39 12.62
N LYS A 329 27.03 3.99 11.47
CA LYS A 329 28.01 4.50 10.51
C LYS A 329 28.79 5.69 11.06
N LEU A 330 28.12 6.62 11.76
CA LEU A 330 28.73 7.86 12.26
C LEU A 330 29.48 7.66 13.58
N ARG A 331 28.88 6.91 14.51
CA ARG A 331 29.34 6.85 15.92
C ARG A 331 29.78 5.45 16.36
N ARG A 332 29.60 4.42 15.52
CA ARG A 332 29.80 2.99 15.85
C ARG A 332 28.99 2.53 17.06
N LYS A 333 27.92 3.23 17.39
CA LYS A 333 27.03 2.91 18.52
C LYS A 333 25.63 2.60 18.03
N ARG A 334 25.00 1.58 18.60
CA ARG A 334 23.59 1.25 18.36
C ARG A 334 22.69 2.16 19.23
N ILE A 335 21.58 2.66 18.64
CA ILE A 335 20.53 3.37 19.38
C ILE A 335 19.55 2.36 19.98
N PHE A 336 19.12 1.41 19.14
CA PHE A 336 18.21 0.33 19.52
C PHE A 336 19.00 -0.97 19.69
N LYS A 337 18.47 -1.92 20.50
CA LYS A 337 19.07 -3.27 20.60
C LYS A 337 19.12 -3.93 19.22
N MET A 338 18.01 -3.81 18.44
CA MET A 338 17.90 -4.20 17.05
C MET A 338 16.93 -3.26 16.34
N ALA A 339 17.03 -3.10 15.03
CA ALA A 339 16.09 -2.40 14.16
C ALA A 339 15.67 -3.33 13.02
N PRO A 340 14.41 -3.27 12.55
CA PRO A 340 13.33 -2.33 12.90
C PRO A 340 12.86 -2.44 14.37
N LEU A 341 11.98 -1.49 14.81
CA LEU A 341 11.64 -1.29 16.21
C LEU A 341 10.91 -2.48 16.85
N HIS A 342 10.12 -3.26 16.09
CA HIS A 342 9.49 -4.48 16.61
C HIS A 342 10.51 -5.47 17.15
N HIS A 343 11.66 -5.66 16.49
CA HIS A 343 12.75 -6.50 17.00
C HIS A 343 13.39 -5.94 18.27
N HIS A 344 13.42 -4.61 18.45
CA HIS A 344 13.87 -4.01 19.70
C HIS A 344 13.02 -4.48 20.90
N PHE A 345 11.69 -4.52 20.72
CA PHE A 345 10.77 -4.97 21.76
C PHE A 345 10.84 -6.48 22.01
N GLU A 346 11.09 -7.30 20.97
CA GLU A 346 11.39 -8.73 21.16
C GLU A 346 12.63 -8.92 22.05
N HIS A 347 13.70 -8.17 21.76
CA HIS A 347 14.92 -8.19 22.59
C HIS A 347 14.75 -7.60 24.00
N LEU A 348 13.66 -6.88 24.27
CA LEU A 348 13.25 -6.47 25.59
C LEU A 348 12.40 -7.53 26.32
N GLY A 349 12.11 -8.67 25.67
CA GLY A 349 11.34 -9.78 26.22
C GLY A 349 9.83 -9.65 26.10
N TRP A 350 9.32 -8.80 25.21
CA TRP A 350 7.88 -8.75 24.93
C TRP A 350 7.48 -9.93 24.06
N SER A 351 6.31 -10.53 24.33
CA SER A 351 5.74 -11.56 23.47
C SER A 351 5.31 -10.96 22.12
N GLU A 352 5.41 -11.75 21.07
CA GLU A 352 5.08 -11.34 19.70
C GLU A 352 3.64 -10.80 19.62
N SER A 353 2.66 -11.51 20.18
CA SER A 353 1.27 -11.08 20.21
C SER A 353 1.06 -9.73 20.92
N LYS A 354 1.83 -9.45 21.97
CA LYS A 354 1.79 -8.15 22.67
C LYS A 354 2.33 -7.02 21.82
N ILE A 355 3.40 -7.26 21.06
CA ILE A 355 3.98 -6.28 20.14
C ILE A 355 2.96 -5.98 19.04
N ILE A 356 2.45 -7.01 18.36
CA ILE A 356 1.50 -6.90 17.26
C ILE A 356 0.27 -6.09 17.68
N THR A 357 -0.38 -6.48 18.78
CA THR A 357 -1.58 -5.79 19.26
C THR A 357 -1.33 -4.32 19.59
N ARG A 358 -0.20 -4.00 20.24
CA ARG A 358 0.15 -2.60 20.55
C ARG A 358 0.44 -1.78 19.32
N PHE A 359 1.10 -2.36 18.33
CA PHE A 359 1.37 -1.69 17.06
C PHE A 359 0.08 -1.43 16.28
N TRP A 360 -0.89 -2.37 16.29
CA TRP A 360 -2.22 -2.13 15.70
C TRP A 360 -2.96 -1.00 16.41
N ILE A 361 -2.89 -0.94 17.75
CA ILE A 361 -3.50 0.17 18.53
C ILE A 361 -2.86 1.50 18.11
N VAL A 362 -1.54 1.57 18.03
CA VAL A 362 -0.83 2.80 17.61
C VAL A 362 -1.18 3.14 16.15
N ALA A 363 -1.24 2.15 15.24
CA ALA A 363 -1.69 2.38 13.87
C ALA A 363 -3.11 2.97 13.83
N GLY A 364 -4.03 2.46 14.66
CA GLY A 364 -5.38 3.00 14.80
C GLY A 364 -5.39 4.45 15.30
N VAL A 365 -4.58 4.76 16.32
CA VAL A 365 -4.43 6.14 16.83
C VAL A 365 -3.88 7.07 15.75
N CYS A 366 -2.86 6.63 15.00
CA CYS A 366 -2.28 7.40 13.88
C CYS A 366 -3.31 7.66 12.78
N ALA A 367 -4.10 6.65 12.41
CA ALA A 367 -5.15 6.76 11.40
C ALA A 367 -6.27 7.71 11.86
N LEU A 368 -6.73 7.61 13.10
CA LEU A 368 -7.70 8.53 13.68
C LEU A 368 -7.17 9.96 13.72
N PHE A 369 -5.91 10.14 14.15
CA PHE A 369 -5.26 11.46 14.12
C PHE A 369 -5.24 12.04 12.71
N ALA A 370 -4.86 11.24 11.70
CA ALA A 370 -4.88 11.68 10.32
C ALA A 370 -6.28 12.12 9.86
N LEU A 371 -7.34 11.41 10.25
CA LEU A 371 -8.72 11.80 9.92
C LEU A 371 -9.14 13.10 10.61
N THR A 372 -8.66 13.39 11.83
CA THR A 372 -8.97 14.66 12.50
C THR A 372 -8.43 15.87 11.76
N THR A 373 -7.33 15.72 11.00
CA THR A 373 -6.75 16.81 10.21
C THR A 373 -7.68 17.33 9.12
N LEU A 374 -8.67 16.53 8.69
CA LEU A 374 -9.62 16.93 7.64
C LEU A 374 -10.40 18.20 7.97
N LYS A 375 -10.73 18.42 9.24
CA LYS A 375 -11.49 19.61 9.68
C LYS A 375 -10.58 20.77 10.08
N LEU A 376 -9.29 20.50 10.35
CA LEU A 376 -8.32 21.50 10.78
C LEU A 376 -7.61 22.21 9.61
N ARG A 377 -8.07 21.97 8.40
CA ARG A 377 -7.50 22.55 7.17
C ARG A 377 -8.01 23.94 6.88
#